data_a1b3d2a7a3bc61e454d759752e50be26
#
_entry.id   a1b3d2a7a3bc61e454d759752e50be26
#
_cell.length_a   1.000
_cell.length_b   1.000
_cell.length_c   1.000
_cell.angle_alpha   90.00
_cell.angle_beta   90.00
_cell.angle_gamma   90.00
#
_symmetry.space_group_name_H-M   'P 1'
#
loop_
_entity.id
_entity.type
_entity.pdbx_description
1 polymer ?
#
loop_
_entity_poly.entity_id
_entity_poly.type
_entity_poly.pdbx_seq_one_letter_code
_entity_poly.pdbx_strand_id
1 'polypeptide(L)'
;MRKYLIYILLLLPLSIAAVPTYFCTDVGTTLNYVRKYADSGEVKWYHTLTVKYQYNWHSDTITIVTSSEFTDADSNPLIDIPVSQYVRIASDGTLKLSLTNAVVALLHTTLPFGHAKTVESGAVLPANMKPGDILPSAEAEVTILGMKYRVKVTDRKVLRYETISTPAGTFDCIVISEHKVEKAPVYKRETTALSWYSDGVGYVRHDTYNKNMHLETSEQLYSIDRKID
;
A
#
# COMPACT_ATOMS: atom_id res chain seq x y z
N MET A 1 -36.49 -9.92 -59.01
CA MET A 1 -35.18 -9.49 -58.49
C MET A 1 -35.26 -9.40 -56.97
N ARG A 2 -34.70 -10.38 -56.28
CA ARG A 2 -34.72 -10.45 -54.80
C ARG A 2 -33.49 -9.68 -54.28
N LYS A 3 -33.71 -8.55 -53.56
CA LYS A 3 -32.65 -7.79 -52.91
C LYS A 3 -32.28 -8.50 -51.60
N TYR A 4 -31.09 -9.08 -51.54
CA TYR A 4 -30.53 -9.60 -50.29
C TYR A 4 -29.91 -8.44 -49.52
N LEU A 5 -30.52 -8.10 -48.38
CA LEU A 5 -29.98 -7.14 -47.42
C LEU A 5 -28.97 -7.88 -46.54
N ILE A 6 -27.68 -7.63 -46.79
CA ILE A 6 -26.58 -8.20 -45.96
C ILE A 6 -26.47 -7.33 -44.70
N TYR A 7 -26.92 -7.87 -43.58
CA TYR A 7 -26.61 -7.27 -42.26
C TYR A 7 -25.20 -7.63 -41.90
N ILE A 8 -24.28 -6.65 -42.04
CA ILE A 8 -22.93 -6.75 -41.46
C ILE A 8 -23.08 -6.50 -39.97
N LEU A 9 -23.09 -7.57 -39.19
CA LEU A 9 -22.99 -7.50 -37.72
C LEU A 9 -21.57 -7.10 -37.36
N LEU A 10 -21.32 -5.82 -37.02
CA LEU A 10 -20.08 -5.33 -36.50
C LEU A 10 -19.89 -5.95 -35.10
N LEU A 11 -19.15 -7.04 -35.01
CA LEU A 11 -18.60 -7.59 -33.79
C LEU A 11 -17.52 -6.61 -33.30
N LEU A 12 -17.91 -5.61 -32.52
CA LEU A 12 -16.95 -4.84 -31.74
C LEU A 12 -16.34 -5.80 -30.72
N PRO A 13 -15.00 -5.92 -30.64
CA PRO A 13 -14.39 -6.69 -29.58
C PRO A 13 -14.79 -6.03 -28.24
N LEU A 14 -15.54 -6.74 -27.42
CA LEU A 14 -15.74 -6.38 -26.03
C LEU A 14 -14.34 -6.53 -25.37
N SER A 15 -13.62 -5.43 -25.25
CA SER A 15 -12.44 -5.36 -24.39
C SER A 15 -12.91 -5.56 -22.98
N ILE A 16 -12.76 -6.77 -22.44
CA ILE A 16 -12.91 -7.02 -21.02
C ILE A 16 -11.74 -6.27 -20.39
N ALA A 17 -11.98 -5.09 -19.85
CA ALA A 17 -10.99 -4.35 -19.10
C ALA A 17 -10.56 -5.26 -17.93
N ALA A 18 -9.25 -5.47 -17.80
CA ALA A 18 -8.72 -6.20 -16.65
C ALA A 18 -9.13 -5.45 -15.37
N VAL A 19 -9.47 -6.20 -14.33
CA VAL A 19 -9.83 -5.63 -13.03
C VAL A 19 -8.59 -4.98 -12.45
N PRO A 20 -8.62 -3.68 -12.10
CA PRO A 20 -7.45 -3.00 -11.54
C PRO A 20 -6.96 -3.65 -10.25
N THR A 21 -5.65 -3.78 -10.10
CA THR A 21 -5.01 -4.31 -8.91
C THR A 21 -4.03 -3.28 -8.37
N TYR A 22 -4.40 -2.59 -7.29
CA TYR A 22 -3.58 -1.52 -6.70
C TYR A 22 -2.41 -2.08 -5.85
N PHE A 23 -1.73 -3.09 -6.42
CA PHE A 23 -0.56 -3.74 -5.84
C PHE A 23 0.28 -4.43 -6.91
N CYS A 24 1.62 -4.46 -6.73
CA CYS A 24 2.51 -5.21 -7.60
C CYS A 24 2.44 -6.71 -7.28
N THR A 25 2.10 -7.52 -8.28
CA THR A 25 1.97 -8.97 -8.13
C THR A 25 3.12 -9.74 -8.79
N ASP A 26 3.96 -9.07 -9.58
CA ASP A 26 5.03 -9.71 -10.34
C ASP A 26 6.15 -10.17 -9.41
N VAL A 27 6.29 -11.48 -9.24
CA VAL A 27 7.31 -12.09 -8.37
C VAL A 27 8.72 -11.74 -8.85
N GLY A 28 9.56 -11.32 -7.92
CA GLY A 28 10.93 -10.86 -8.19
C GLY A 28 11.04 -9.37 -8.46
N THR A 29 9.91 -8.65 -8.61
CA THR A 29 9.94 -7.18 -8.73
C THR A 29 10.31 -6.54 -7.41
N THR A 30 11.17 -5.53 -7.48
CA THR A 30 11.58 -4.68 -6.36
C THR A 30 11.13 -3.25 -6.62
N LEU A 31 10.42 -2.67 -5.66
CA LEU A 31 9.97 -1.29 -5.65
C LEU A 31 10.82 -0.52 -4.63
N ASN A 32 11.53 0.50 -5.08
CA ASN A 32 12.38 1.33 -4.22
C ASN A 32 11.73 2.69 -4.00
N TYR A 33 11.60 3.08 -2.74
CA TYR A 33 10.98 4.33 -2.30
C TYR A 33 11.97 5.20 -1.55
N VAL A 34 11.77 6.51 -1.62
CA VAL A 34 12.50 7.50 -0.82
C VAL A 34 11.50 8.34 -0.05
N ARG A 35 11.62 8.37 1.26
CA ARG A 35 10.85 9.28 2.13
C ARG A 35 11.72 10.45 2.58
N LYS A 36 11.19 11.65 2.42
CA LYS A 36 11.86 12.89 2.80
C LYS A 36 11.03 13.68 3.80
N TYR A 37 11.72 14.47 4.63
CA TYR A 37 11.07 15.52 5.41
C TYR A 37 10.65 16.66 4.48
N ALA A 38 9.47 17.22 4.72
CA ALA A 38 8.92 18.24 3.84
C ALA A 38 9.58 19.62 4.02
N ASP A 39 10.04 19.90 5.23
CA ASP A 39 10.66 21.16 5.61
C ASP A 39 12.12 21.28 5.16
N SER A 40 12.91 20.24 5.37
CA SER A 40 14.34 20.24 5.03
C SER A 40 14.66 19.62 3.68
N GLY A 41 13.78 18.76 3.15
CA GLY A 41 14.04 17.94 1.98
C GLY A 41 15.03 16.79 2.22
N GLU A 42 15.54 16.64 3.46
CA GLU A 42 16.46 15.57 3.83
C GLU A 42 15.79 14.22 3.77
N VAL A 43 16.57 13.20 3.44
CA VAL A 43 16.10 11.82 3.43
C VAL A 43 15.82 11.36 4.86
N LYS A 44 14.61 10.91 5.10
CA LYS A 44 14.22 10.28 6.36
C LYS A 44 14.56 8.79 6.35
N TRP A 45 14.27 8.11 5.24
CA TRP A 45 14.65 6.71 4.99
C TRP A 45 14.50 6.34 3.52
N TYR A 46 15.17 5.26 3.16
CA TYR A 46 14.89 4.47 1.96
C TYR A 46 14.07 3.24 2.35
N HIS A 47 13.13 2.84 1.50
CA HIS A 47 12.32 1.66 1.67
C HIS A 47 12.37 0.83 0.39
N THR A 48 12.82 -0.41 0.52
CA THR A 48 12.86 -1.39 -0.56
C THR A 48 11.82 -2.47 -0.29
N LEU A 49 10.84 -2.61 -1.20
CA LEU A 49 9.81 -3.63 -1.16
C LEU A 49 10.03 -4.63 -2.28
N THR A 50 10.25 -5.90 -1.96
CA THR A 50 10.43 -6.97 -2.94
C THR A 50 9.24 -7.93 -2.89
N VAL A 51 8.63 -8.22 -4.05
CA VAL A 51 7.62 -9.28 -4.20
C VAL A 51 8.34 -10.62 -4.23
N LYS A 52 8.22 -11.41 -3.14
CA LYS A 52 9.01 -12.65 -2.97
C LYS A 52 8.37 -13.84 -3.65
N TYR A 53 7.08 -14.06 -3.42
CA TYR A 53 6.31 -15.15 -4.01
C TYR A 53 4.81 -14.90 -3.87
N GLN A 54 4.02 -15.67 -4.64
CA GLN A 54 2.56 -15.69 -4.54
C GLN A 54 2.07 -17.13 -4.45
N TYR A 55 0.93 -17.32 -3.80
CA TYR A 55 0.24 -18.59 -3.72
C TYR A 55 -1.26 -18.41 -3.57
N ASN A 56 -2.00 -19.43 -3.99
CA ASN A 56 -3.44 -19.47 -3.80
C ASN A 56 -3.73 -20.01 -2.39
N TRP A 57 -4.39 -19.19 -1.56
CA TRP A 57 -4.81 -19.61 -0.22
C TRP A 57 -6.09 -20.45 -0.28
N HIS A 58 -7.03 -20.05 -1.13
CA HIS A 58 -8.25 -20.74 -1.51
C HIS A 58 -8.49 -20.49 -3.00
N SER A 59 -9.48 -21.15 -3.60
CA SER A 59 -9.74 -21.10 -5.04
C SER A 59 -9.98 -19.70 -5.62
N ASP A 60 -10.31 -18.72 -4.77
CA ASP A 60 -10.72 -17.35 -5.15
C ASP A 60 -9.82 -16.24 -4.59
N THR A 61 -8.76 -16.60 -3.87
CA THR A 61 -7.89 -15.59 -3.21
C THR A 61 -6.42 -15.90 -3.45
N ILE A 62 -5.71 -14.90 -4.00
CA ILE A 62 -4.26 -14.92 -4.14
C ILE A 62 -3.64 -14.23 -2.93
N THR A 63 -2.62 -14.84 -2.34
CA THR A 63 -1.78 -14.20 -1.34
C THR A 63 -0.43 -13.87 -1.94
N ILE A 64 -0.07 -12.59 -1.88
CA ILE A 64 1.25 -12.08 -2.24
C ILE A 64 2.06 -11.91 -0.97
N VAL A 65 3.28 -12.41 -0.97
CA VAL A 65 4.24 -12.23 0.11
C VAL A 65 5.33 -11.28 -0.34
N THR A 66 5.51 -10.20 0.43
CA THR A 66 6.55 -9.23 0.19
C THR A 66 7.54 -9.18 1.35
N SER A 67 8.72 -8.64 1.08
CA SER A 67 9.75 -8.32 2.06
C SER A 67 10.08 -6.85 1.94
N SER A 68 10.02 -6.11 3.04
CA SER A 68 10.38 -4.69 3.12
C SER A 68 11.62 -4.49 3.96
N GLU A 69 12.55 -3.69 3.46
CA GLU A 69 13.77 -3.27 4.14
C GLU A 69 13.78 -1.75 4.24
N PHE A 70 14.24 -1.22 5.38
CA PHE A 70 14.31 0.21 5.62
C PHE A 70 15.71 0.59 6.04
N THR A 71 16.29 1.61 5.40
CA THR A 71 17.61 2.15 5.76
C THR A 71 17.52 3.67 5.95
N ASP A 72 18.43 4.22 6.77
CA ASP A 72 18.60 5.66 6.89
C ASP A 72 19.33 6.26 5.66
N ALA A 73 19.64 7.56 5.70
CA ALA A 73 20.33 8.24 4.62
C ALA A 73 21.76 7.71 4.38
N ASP A 74 22.38 7.12 5.38
CA ASP A 74 23.73 6.55 5.33
C ASP A 74 23.73 5.04 4.99
N SER A 75 22.56 4.50 4.61
CA SER A 75 22.32 3.09 4.28
C SER A 75 22.44 2.14 5.49
N ASN A 76 22.37 2.63 6.72
CA ASN A 76 22.28 1.77 7.89
C ASN A 76 20.85 1.23 8.04
N PRO A 77 20.67 -0.06 8.38
CA PRO A 77 19.35 -0.61 8.62
C PRO A 77 18.62 0.10 9.77
N LEU A 78 17.39 0.54 9.54
CA LEU A 78 16.50 1.04 10.59
C LEU A 78 15.77 -0.10 11.32
N ILE A 79 15.68 -1.25 10.67
CA ILE A 79 15.10 -2.49 11.19
C ILE A 79 16.05 -3.61 10.80
N ASP A 80 16.56 -4.35 11.77
CA ASP A 80 17.62 -5.35 11.57
C ASP A 80 17.20 -6.55 10.73
N ILE A 81 15.88 -6.82 10.65
CA ILE A 81 15.32 -7.93 9.88
C ILE A 81 14.29 -7.41 8.88
N PRO A 82 14.26 -7.96 7.65
CA PRO A 82 13.24 -7.59 6.67
C PRO A 82 11.82 -7.86 7.18
N VAL A 83 10.92 -6.91 6.93
CA VAL A 83 9.51 -7.01 7.32
C VAL A 83 8.73 -7.77 6.26
N SER A 84 8.29 -8.98 6.58
CA SER A 84 7.39 -9.73 5.68
C SER A 84 5.96 -9.21 5.80
N GLN A 85 5.30 -9.00 4.66
CA GLN A 85 3.89 -8.64 4.60
C GLN A 85 3.12 -9.63 3.74
N TYR A 86 1.85 -9.83 4.11
CA TYR A 86 0.91 -10.67 3.39
C TYR A 86 -0.21 -9.79 2.84
N VAL A 87 -0.32 -9.74 1.52
CA VAL A 87 -1.38 -9.02 0.82
C VAL A 87 -2.31 -10.05 0.21
N ARG A 88 -3.59 -9.96 0.52
CA ARG A 88 -4.61 -10.85 -0.07
C ARG A 88 -5.38 -10.10 -1.14
N ILE A 89 -5.54 -10.76 -2.28
CA ILE A 89 -6.25 -10.25 -3.45
C ILE A 89 -7.37 -11.23 -3.74
N ALA A 90 -8.62 -10.79 -3.60
CA ALA A 90 -9.79 -11.57 -3.95
C ALA A 90 -9.99 -11.62 -5.48
N SER A 91 -10.84 -12.54 -5.96
CA SER A 91 -11.13 -12.70 -7.38
C SER A 91 -11.73 -11.45 -8.06
N ASP A 92 -12.36 -10.57 -7.29
CA ASP A 92 -12.88 -9.27 -7.75
C ASP A 92 -11.81 -8.15 -7.76
N GLY A 93 -10.53 -8.48 -7.46
CA GLY A 93 -9.43 -7.56 -7.37
C GLY A 93 -9.35 -6.76 -6.06
N THR A 94 -10.27 -6.99 -5.11
CA THR A 94 -10.23 -6.33 -3.80
C THR A 94 -9.00 -6.77 -3.01
N LEU A 95 -8.21 -5.77 -2.56
CA LEU A 95 -7.02 -5.96 -1.74
C LEU A 95 -7.35 -5.92 -0.26
N LYS A 96 -6.68 -6.75 0.54
CA LYS A 96 -6.62 -6.64 1.99
C LYS A 96 -5.16 -6.57 2.44
N LEU A 97 -4.78 -5.44 3.03
CA LEU A 97 -3.45 -5.15 3.54
C LEU A 97 -3.41 -5.33 5.07
N SER A 98 -2.36 -5.98 5.58
CA SER A 98 -2.10 -6.04 7.02
C SER A 98 -1.56 -4.71 7.54
N LEU A 99 -2.03 -4.29 8.72
CA LEU A 99 -1.52 -3.11 9.43
C LEU A 99 -0.51 -3.49 10.53
N THR A 100 -0.43 -4.76 10.91
CA THR A 100 0.33 -5.19 12.09
C THR A 100 1.79 -5.50 11.82
N ASN A 101 2.13 -5.98 10.62
CA ASN A 101 3.46 -6.52 10.36
C ASN A 101 4.58 -5.50 10.56
N ALA A 102 4.41 -4.27 10.04
CA ALA A 102 5.40 -3.20 10.24
C ALA A 102 5.51 -2.77 11.71
N VAL A 103 4.38 -2.73 12.44
CA VAL A 103 4.35 -2.41 13.88
C VAL A 103 5.07 -3.49 14.68
N VAL A 104 4.80 -4.77 14.40
CA VAL A 104 5.45 -5.91 15.06
C VAL A 104 6.96 -5.88 14.81
N ALA A 105 7.40 -5.67 13.57
CA ALA A 105 8.82 -5.60 13.25
C ALA A 105 9.51 -4.46 14.01
N LEU A 106 8.93 -3.25 14.02
CA LEU A 106 9.47 -2.11 14.76
C LEU A 106 9.55 -2.39 16.27
N LEU A 107 8.53 -3.05 16.85
CA LEU A 107 8.54 -3.40 18.26
C LEU A 107 9.62 -4.44 18.61
N HIS A 108 9.90 -5.38 17.72
CA HIS A 108 10.94 -6.38 17.93
C HIS A 108 12.36 -5.80 17.93
N THR A 109 12.59 -4.64 17.29
CA THR A 109 13.90 -3.95 17.39
C THR A 109 14.13 -3.35 18.76
N THR A 110 13.06 -2.90 19.43
CA THR A 110 13.15 -2.28 20.76
C THR A 110 12.88 -3.27 21.90
N LEU A 111 12.15 -4.33 21.64
CA LEU A 111 11.72 -5.35 22.60
C LEU A 111 11.98 -6.75 22.01
N PRO A 112 13.24 -7.20 21.94
CA PRO A 112 13.60 -8.45 21.26
C PRO A 112 13.04 -9.72 21.92
N PHE A 113 12.53 -9.61 23.15
CA PHE A 113 11.97 -10.72 23.92
C PHE A 113 10.46 -10.52 24.11
N GLY A 114 9.66 -11.42 23.57
CA GLY A 114 8.22 -11.44 23.81
C GLY A 114 7.43 -11.91 22.58
N HIS A 115 6.34 -12.63 22.85
CA HIS A 115 5.39 -12.99 21.81
C HIS A 115 4.42 -11.84 21.58
N ALA A 116 4.38 -11.31 20.36
CA ALA A 116 3.39 -10.33 19.98
C ALA A 116 2.03 -11.00 19.74
N LYS A 117 1.00 -10.54 20.44
CA LYS A 117 -0.39 -10.84 20.14
C LYS A 117 -0.92 -9.77 19.21
N THR A 118 -1.48 -10.15 18.07
CA THR A 118 -2.02 -9.22 17.07
C THR A 118 -3.51 -9.47 16.84
N VAL A 119 -4.27 -8.38 16.72
CA VAL A 119 -5.67 -8.38 16.27
C VAL A 119 -5.80 -7.27 15.26
N GLU A 120 -6.32 -7.55 14.06
CA GLU A 120 -6.51 -6.52 13.03
C GLU A 120 -7.74 -6.78 12.16
N SER A 121 -8.35 -5.71 11.63
CA SER A 121 -9.33 -5.80 10.55
C SER A 121 -8.66 -5.80 9.17
N GLY A 122 -7.45 -5.24 9.07
CA GLY A 122 -6.76 -4.96 7.81
C GLY A 122 -7.35 -3.78 7.04
N ALA A 123 -6.55 -3.18 6.18
CA ALA A 123 -7.01 -2.13 5.28
C ALA A 123 -7.50 -2.73 3.97
N VAL A 124 -8.74 -2.41 3.59
CA VAL A 124 -9.35 -2.89 2.34
C VAL A 124 -9.26 -1.81 1.27
N LEU A 125 -8.86 -2.20 0.06
CA LEU A 125 -8.87 -1.39 -1.15
C LEU A 125 -9.67 -2.14 -2.24
N PRO A 126 -10.92 -1.74 -2.54
CA PRO A 126 -11.68 -2.32 -3.64
C PRO A 126 -11.03 -2.03 -4.99
N ALA A 127 -11.16 -2.94 -5.95
CA ALA A 127 -10.60 -2.77 -7.29
C ALA A 127 -11.23 -1.59 -8.06
N ASN A 128 -12.54 -1.43 -7.96
CA ASN A 128 -13.30 -0.47 -8.76
C ASN A 128 -13.62 0.82 -7.98
N MET A 129 -12.64 1.35 -7.25
CA MET A 129 -12.79 2.60 -6.50
C MET A 129 -13.04 3.80 -7.41
N LYS A 130 -13.92 4.72 -6.97
CA LYS A 130 -14.26 5.95 -7.67
C LYS A 130 -14.18 7.16 -6.75
N PRO A 131 -13.86 8.35 -7.26
CA PRO A 131 -13.93 9.57 -6.49
C PRO A 131 -15.28 9.73 -5.78
N GLY A 132 -15.20 9.99 -4.48
CA GLY A 132 -16.37 10.08 -3.58
C GLY A 132 -16.61 8.82 -2.75
N ASP A 133 -16.07 7.66 -3.10
CA ASP A 133 -16.24 6.42 -2.33
C ASP A 133 -15.64 6.56 -0.93
N ILE A 134 -16.38 6.04 0.05
CA ILE A 134 -15.93 5.92 1.44
C ILE A 134 -15.46 4.48 1.65
N LEU A 135 -14.22 4.34 2.08
CA LEU A 135 -13.60 3.04 2.32
C LEU A 135 -13.78 2.61 3.79
N PRO A 136 -13.84 1.30 4.07
CA PRO A 136 -13.94 0.81 5.44
C PRO A 136 -12.78 1.29 6.31
N SER A 137 -13.08 1.63 7.56
CA SER A 137 -12.07 1.87 8.57
C SER A 137 -11.26 0.61 8.81
N ALA A 138 -10.00 0.78 9.20
CA ALA A 138 -9.11 -0.31 9.52
C ALA A 138 -8.48 -0.06 10.90
N GLU A 139 -8.25 -1.13 11.65
CA GLU A 139 -7.60 -1.03 12.95
C GLU A 139 -6.71 -2.25 13.22
N ALA A 140 -5.69 -2.02 14.02
CA ALA A 140 -4.81 -3.06 14.50
C ALA A 140 -4.42 -2.81 15.95
N GLU A 141 -4.35 -3.87 16.74
CA GLU A 141 -3.79 -3.87 18.09
C GLU A 141 -2.67 -4.90 18.15
N VAL A 142 -1.51 -4.46 18.63
CA VAL A 142 -0.38 -5.32 18.94
C VAL A 142 -0.14 -5.26 20.44
N THR A 143 -0.15 -6.40 21.11
CA THR A 143 0.20 -6.51 22.53
C THR A 143 1.51 -7.28 22.68
N ILE A 144 2.52 -6.66 23.28
CA ILE A 144 3.81 -7.27 23.58
C ILE A 144 4.21 -6.93 25.03
N LEU A 145 4.60 -7.91 25.83
CA LEU A 145 4.93 -7.73 27.26
C LEU A 145 3.83 -6.96 28.04
N GLY A 146 2.55 -7.18 27.70
CA GLY A 146 1.41 -6.47 28.34
C GLY A 146 1.18 -5.04 27.85
N MET A 147 2.10 -4.48 27.06
CA MET A 147 1.93 -3.15 26.47
C MET A 147 1.12 -3.22 25.19
N LYS A 148 0.19 -2.29 25.03
CA LYS A 148 -0.72 -2.24 23.87
C LYS A 148 -0.35 -1.10 22.93
N TYR A 149 -0.18 -1.44 21.67
CA TYR A 149 -0.01 -0.52 20.57
C TYR A 149 -1.21 -0.63 19.64
N ARG A 150 -1.85 0.50 19.35
CA ARG A 150 -3.04 0.55 18.50
C ARG A 150 -2.81 1.49 17.35
N VAL A 151 -3.22 1.05 16.18
CA VAL A 151 -3.34 1.88 14.98
C VAL A 151 -4.78 1.83 14.54
N LYS A 152 -5.39 3.00 14.36
CA LYS A 152 -6.73 3.13 13.82
C LYS A 152 -6.68 4.06 12.62
N VAL A 153 -7.23 3.62 11.49
CA VAL A 153 -7.33 4.38 10.24
C VAL A 153 -8.80 4.58 9.93
N THR A 154 -9.23 5.82 9.91
CA THR A 154 -10.63 6.25 9.69
C THR A 154 -10.71 7.29 8.58
N ASP A 155 -11.92 7.73 8.27
CA ASP A 155 -12.20 8.79 7.30
C ASP A 155 -11.51 8.55 5.95
N ARG A 156 -11.47 7.26 5.57
CA ARG A 156 -10.85 6.80 4.33
C ARG A 156 -11.78 7.13 3.17
N LYS A 157 -11.32 8.01 2.29
CA LYS A 157 -12.09 8.49 1.16
C LYS A 157 -11.28 8.54 -0.11
N VAL A 158 -11.86 8.08 -1.20
CA VAL A 158 -11.32 8.27 -2.55
C VAL A 158 -11.62 9.70 -2.98
N LEU A 159 -10.57 10.49 -3.25
CA LEU A 159 -10.70 11.91 -3.56
C LEU A 159 -10.86 12.19 -5.05
N ARG A 160 -9.95 11.65 -5.88
CA ARG A 160 -9.84 11.96 -7.31
C ARG A 160 -8.96 10.97 -8.04
N TYR A 161 -9.01 11.02 -9.36
CA TYR A 161 -7.95 10.48 -10.22
C TYR A 161 -6.92 11.58 -10.46
N GLU A 162 -5.65 11.21 -10.55
CA GLU A 162 -4.56 12.15 -10.78
C GLU A 162 -3.38 11.44 -11.43
N THR A 163 -2.84 12.03 -12.50
CA THR A 163 -1.58 11.57 -13.09
C THR A 163 -0.43 12.29 -12.41
N ILE A 164 0.52 11.54 -11.85
CA ILE A 164 1.70 12.08 -11.20
C ILE A 164 2.98 11.52 -11.82
N SER A 165 4.05 12.31 -11.74
CA SER A 165 5.40 11.88 -12.12
C SER A 165 6.27 11.72 -10.88
N THR A 166 7.01 10.61 -10.83
CA THR A 166 8.03 10.30 -9.83
C THR A 166 9.33 9.95 -10.56
N PRO A 167 10.48 9.79 -9.87
CA PRO A 167 11.70 9.31 -10.54
C PRO A 167 11.53 7.96 -11.24
N ALA A 168 10.60 7.11 -10.79
CA ALA A 168 10.30 5.81 -11.42
C ALA A 168 9.47 5.91 -12.71
N GLY A 169 8.86 7.06 -12.99
CA GLY A 169 8.02 7.27 -14.18
C GLY A 169 6.77 8.09 -13.92
N THR A 170 5.86 8.07 -14.89
CA THR A 170 4.55 8.74 -14.80
C THR A 170 3.46 7.69 -14.61
N PHE A 171 2.53 7.95 -13.67
CA PHE A 171 1.54 7.00 -13.22
C PHE A 171 0.15 7.64 -13.16
N ASP A 172 -0.84 6.95 -13.71
CA ASP A 172 -2.24 7.27 -13.48
C ASP A 172 -2.68 6.66 -12.16
N CYS A 173 -3.13 7.51 -11.25
CA CYS A 173 -3.39 7.15 -9.87
C CYS A 173 -4.82 7.44 -9.44
N ILE A 174 -5.26 6.66 -8.46
CA ILE A 174 -6.37 7.02 -7.61
C ILE A 174 -5.82 7.55 -6.28
N VAL A 175 -6.36 8.67 -5.81
CA VAL A 175 -5.89 9.34 -4.58
C VAL A 175 -6.85 9.06 -3.44
N ILE A 176 -6.30 8.53 -2.34
CA ILE A 176 -7.05 8.20 -1.12
C ILE A 176 -6.55 9.09 0.02
N SER A 177 -7.48 9.72 0.74
CA SER A 177 -7.18 10.34 2.03
C SER A 177 -7.61 9.43 3.17
N GLU A 178 -6.87 9.48 4.28
CA GLU A 178 -7.20 8.75 5.50
C GLU A 178 -6.69 9.48 6.73
N HIS A 179 -7.43 9.35 7.84
CA HIS A 179 -7.01 9.82 9.15
C HIS A 179 -6.47 8.65 9.98
N LYS A 180 -5.25 8.80 10.51
CA LYS A 180 -4.57 7.75 11.27
C LYS A 180 -4.31 8.20 12.71
N VAL A 181 -4.71 7.38 13.66
CA VAL A 181 -4.40 7.54 15.08
C VAL A 181 -3.53 6.37 15.52
N GLU A 182 -2.34 6.67 15.98
CA GLU A 182 -1.39 5.73 16.58
C GLU A 182 -1.36 5.97 18.10
N LYS A 183 -1.50 4.91 18.89
CA LYS A 183 -1.51 4.98 20.35
C LYS A 183 -0.63 3.88 20.95
N ALA A 184 0.30 4.30 21.79
CA ALA A 184 1.15 3.47 22.62
C ALA A 184 1.00 3.91 24.10
N PRO A 185 1.54 3.19 25.08
CA PRO A 185 1.38 3.52 26.50
C PRO A 185 1.72 4.97 26.86
N VAL A 186 2.76 5.53 26.23
CA VAL A 186 3.27 6.89 26.52
C VAL A 186 3.24 7.82 25.31
N TYR A 187 2.55 7.41 24.23
CA TYR A 187 2.59 8.10 22.97
C TYR A 187 1.24 8.07 22.26
N LYS A 188 0.82 9.21 21.75
CA LYS A 188 -0.32 9.34 20.84
C LYS A 188 0.06 10.26 19.69
N ARG A 189 -0.18 9.82 18.46
CA ARG A 189 0.03 10.60 17.24
C ARG A 189 -1.22 10.54 16.38
N GLU A 190 -1.59 11.69 15.83
CA GLU A 190 -2.67 11.83 14.87
C GLU A 190 -2.12 12.44 13.60
N THR A 191 -2.40 11.82 12.47
CA THR A 191 -1.96 12.27 11.15
C THR A 191 -3.06 12.09 10.13
N THR A 192 -3.03 12.91 9.09
CA THR A 192 -3.78 12.69 7.85
C THR A 192 -2.79 12.23 6.79
N ALA A 193 -3.15 11.25 6.01
CA ALA A 193 -2.34 10.79 4.89
C ALA A 193 -3.07 10.97 3.56
N LEU A 194 -2.32 11.25 2.51
CA LEU A 194 -2.74 11.13 1.12
C LEU A 194 -1.88 10.08 0.45
N SER A 195 -2.52 9.10 -0.19
CA SER A 195 -1.83 8.03 -0.90
C SER A 195 -2.30 7.96 -2.35
N TRP A 196 -1.37 7.91 -3.28
CA TRP A 196 -1.60 7.74 -4.72
C TRP A 196 -1.33 6.30 -5.09
N TYR A 197 -2.36 5.58 -5.50
CA TYR A 197 -2.27 4.18 -5.91
C TYR A 197 -2.40 4.06 -7.43
N SER A 198 -1.48 3.33 -8.07
CA SER A 198 -1.50 3.01 -9.49
C SER A 198 -1.75 1.52 -9.70
N ASP A 199 -2.50 1.20 -10.75
CA ASP A 199 -2.78 -0.18 -11.15
C ASP A 199 -1.48 -0.95 -11.45
N GLY A 200 -1.39 -2.20 -10.98
CA GLY A 200 -0.24 -3.08 -11.16
C GLY A 200 1.04 -2.67 -10.42
N VAL A 201 1.01 -1.56 -9.66
CA VAL A 201 2.17 -1.05 -8.92
C VAL A 201 1.93 -0.99 -7.42
N GLY A 202 0.77 -0.47 -7.00
CA GLY A 202 0.48 -0.14 -5.62
C GLY A 202 0.63 1.36 -5.37
N TYR A 203 0.99 1.78 -4.15
CA TYR A 203 1.19 3.19 -3.90
C TYR A 203 2.49 3.66 -4.58
N VAL A 204 2.42 4.82 -5.24
CA VAL A 204 3.57 5.47 -5.88
C VAL A 204 3.98 6.75 -5.16
N ARG A 205 3.09 7.27 -4.32
CA ARG A 205 3.36 8.39 -3.41
C ARG A 205 2.50 8.29 -2.15
N HIS A 206 3.10 8.68 -1.01
CA HIS A 206 2.41 8.75 0.28
C HIS A 206 2.88 9.98 1.05
N ASP A 207 1.98 10.92 1.25
CA ASP A 207 2.20 12.16 1.99
C ASP A 207 1.58 12.06 3.37
N THR A 208 2.32 12.46 4.41
CA THR A 208 1.84 12.48 5.79
C THR A 208 1.77 13.91 6.30
N TYR A 209 0.61 14.29 6.78
CA TYR A 209 0.32 15.61 7.35
C TYR A 209 0.09 15.47 8.85
N ASN A 210 0.55 16.47 9.62
CA ASN A 210 0.25 16.54 11.04
C ASN A 210 -1.21 17.00 11.30
N LYS A 211 -1.60 17.09 12.57
CA LYS A 211 -2.94 17.50 12.99
C LYS A 211 -3.35 18.91 12.50
N ASN A 212 -2.39 19.76 12.15
CA ASN A 212 -2.61 21.11 11.63
C ASN A 212 -2.58 21.16 10.09
N MET A 213 -2.59 20.00 9.42
CA MET A 213 -2.50 19.84 7.97
C MET A 213 -1.21 20.41 7.35
N HIS A 214 -0.12 20.46 8.13
CA HIS A 214 1.21 20.73 7.59
C HIS A 214 1.82 19.41 7.13
N LEU A 215 2.37 19.41 5.91
CA LEU A 215 3.08 18.25 5.36
C LEU A 215 4.34 18.00 6.20
N GLU A 216 4.45 16.80 6.77
CA GLU A 216 5.62 16.38 7.54
C GLU A 216 6.61 15.60 6.70
N THR A 217 6.09 14.65 5.93
CA THR A 217 6.93 13.79 5.08
C THR A 217 6.21 13.41 3.80
N SER A 218 6.99 13.21 2.73
CA SER A 218 6.54 12.63 1.46
C SER A 218 7.42 11.43 1.11
N GLU A 219 6.79 10.31 0.77
CA GLU A 219 7.44 9.12 0.26
C GLU A 219 7.06 8.93 -1.20
N GLN A 220 8.03 8.67 -2.06
CA GLN A 220 7.80 8.52 -3.49
C GLN A 220 8.51 7.31 -4.03
N LEU A 221 7.88 6.62 -4.98
CA LEU A 221 8.50 5.55 -5.75
C LEU A 221 9.63 6.13 -6.58
N TYR A 222 10.84 5.61 -6.36
CA TYR A 222 12.07 6.08 -6.99
C TYR A 222 12.48 5.23 -8.18
N SER A 223 12.38 3.89 -8.07
CA SER A 223 12.62 2.95 -9.15
C SER A 223 11.78 1.68 -9.03
N ILE A 224 11.59 0.99 -10.15
CA ILE A 224 10.99 -0.34 -10.25
C ILE A 224 12.01 -1.23 -10.95
N ASP A 225 12.54 -2.20 -10.21
CA ASP A 225 13.48 -3.17 -10.75
C ASP A 225 12.75 -4.49 -10.98
N ARG A 226 12.54 -4.85 -12.23
CA ARG A 226 11.89 -6.11 -12.63
C ARG A 226 12.95 -7.15 -12.92
N LYS A 227 12.72 -8.37 -12.44
CA LYS A 227 13.56 -9.49 -12.84
C LYS A 227 13.38 -9.72 -14.33
N ILE A 228 14.44 -9.60 -15.09
CA ILE A 228 14.49 -10.00 -16.51
C ILE A 228 14.72 -11.51 -16.48
N ASP A 229 13.72 -12.29 -16.92
CA ASP A 229 13.86 -13.74 -17.11
C ASP A 229 14.71 -14.05 -18.33
#